data_873e32d144db6e75c106dc56e0e6edbb
#
_entry.id   873e32d144db6e75c106dc56e0e6edbb
#
_cell.length_a   1.000
_cell.length_b   1.000
_cell.length_c   1.000
_cell.angle_alpha   90.00
_cell.angle_beta   90.00
_cell.angle_gamma   90.00
#
_symmetry.space_group_name_H-M   'P 1'
#
loop_
_entity.id
_entity.type
_entity.pdbx_description
1 polymer ?
#
loop_
_entity_poly.entity_id
_entity_poly.type
_entity_poly.pdbx_seq_one_letter_code
_entity_poly.pdbx_strand_id
1 'polypeptide(L)'
;MARAEELRRSGRPQEGIPLLVEALKYGVEKARIYFRLGNLYYDAGDLAKAEYAYKRAIEEDPKHISAHHNLGVVYRKQGKISQAVKMLKKARKLELRYPPRVELSPDQKSFIKRLALPIMTVPILVLVGILLLIYLLTKLT
;
A
#
# COMPACT_ATOMS: atom_id res chain seq x y z
N MET A 1 10.30 -6.33 17.22
CA MET A 1 9.30 -6.39 16.12
C MET A 1 9.54 -7.55 15.14
N ALA A 2 10.76 -7.77 14.64
CA ALA A 2 11.06 -8.89 13.72
C ALA A 2 10.70 -10.27 14.31
N ARG A 3 11.06 -10.55 15.55
CA ARG A 3 10.77 -11.82 16.23
C ARG A 3 9.28 -12.12 16.35
N ALA A 4 8.44 -11.11 16.61
CA ALA A 4 6.99 -11.29 16.68
C ALA A 4 6.38 -11.64 15.31
N GLU A 5 6.92 -11.07 14.23
CA GLU A 5 6.50 -11.41 12.88
C GLU A 5 6.95 -12.80 12.44
N GLU A 6 8.13 -13.24 12.86
CA GLU A 6 8.61 -14.61 12.66
C GLU A 6 7.71 -15.62 13.36
N LEU A 7 7.35 -15.38 14.63
CA LEU A 7 6.41 -16.20 15.39
C LEU A 7 5.03 -16.28 14.71
N ARG A 8 4.55 -15.16 14.20
CA ARG A 8 3.30 -15.12 13.43
C ARG A 8 3.36 -16.03 12.20
N ARG A 9 4.44 -15.92 11.40
CA ARG A 9 4.65 -16.72 10.18
C ARG A 9 4.83 -18.20 10.46
N SER A 10 5.36 -18.55 11.62
CA SER A 10 5.51 -19.95 12.07
C SER A 10 4.24 -20.53 12.72
N GLY A 11 3.09 -19.83 12.65
CA GLY A 11 1.83 -20.30 13.21
C GLY A 11 1.72 -20.19 14.73
N ARG A 12 2.57 -19.40 15.37
CA ARG A 12 2.64 -19.19 16.82
C ARG A 12 2.33 -17.73 17.22
N PRO A 13 1.19 -17.16 16.79
CA PRO A 13 0.91 -15.74 16.98
C PRO A 13 0.80 -15.35 18.47
N GLN A 14 0.31 -16.25 19.36
CA GLN A 14 0.15 -15.99 20.78
C GLN A 14 1.47 -15.66 21.47
N GLU A 15 2.57 -16.26 21.04
CA GLU A 15 3.91 -16.01 21.61
C GLU A 15 4.49 -14.67 21.17
N GLY A 16 4.05 -14.14 20.03
CA GLY A 16 4.44 -12.83 19.54
C GLY A 16 3.77 -11.65 20.26
N ILE A 17 2.59 -11.88 20.83
CA ILE A 17 1.80 -10.81 21.47
C ILE A 17 2.55 -10.13 22.63
N PRO A 18 3.09 -10.83 23.64
CA PRO A 18 3.77 -10.21 24.76
C PRO A 18 4.98 -9.38 24.33
N LEU A 19 5.68 -9.79 23.27
CA LEU A 19 6.83 -9.04 22.74
C LEU A 19 6.42 -7.66 22.20
N LEU A 20 5.27 -7.57 21.55
CA LEU A 20 4.77 -6.30 21.02
C LEU A 20 4.09 -5.44 22.09
N VAL A 21 3.44 -6.06 23.08
CA VAL A 21 2.91 -5.34 24.26
C VAL A 21 4.04 -4.70 25.04
N GLU A 22 5.16 -5.39 25.25
CA GLU A 22 6.35 -4.83 25.88
C GLU A 22 6.91 -3.67 25.06
N ALA A 23 6.98 -3.80 23.74
CA ALA A 23 7.47 -2.75 22.85
C ALA A 23 6.65 -1.45 22.92
N LEU A 24 5.35 -1.51 23.25
CA LEU A 24 4.52 -0.31 23.43
C LEU A 24 4.99 0.60 24.58
N LYS A 25 5.64 0.05 25.59
CA LYS A 25 6.15 0.82 26.73
C LYS A 25 7.21 1.85 26.32
N TYR A 26 7.93 1.57 25.24
CA TYR A 26 8.97 2.47 24.75
C TYR A 26 8.43 3.61 23.88
N GLY A 27 7.13 3.63 23.55
CA GLY A 27 6.45 4.75 22.91
C GLY A 27 6.80 5.02 21.44
N VAL A 28 7.70 4.23 20.85
CA VAL A 28 8.18 4.41 19.48
C VAL A 28 7.32 3.62 18.51
N GLU A 29 7.00 4.20 17.35
CA GLU A 29 6.24 3.55 16.26
C GLU A 29 4.92 2.88 16.71
N LYS A 30 4.16 3.50 17.61
CA LYS A 30 2.94 2.93 18.19
C LYS A 30 1.95 2.43 17.13
N ALA A 31 1.72 3.21 16.07
CA ALA A 31 0.82 2.80 14.98
C ALA A 31 1.22 1.45 14.38
N ARG A 32 2.52 1.26 14.13
CA ARG A 32 3.07 0.04 13.57
C ARG A 32 2.99 -1.14 14.54
N ILE A 33 3.24 -0.90 15.84
CA ILE A 33 3.13 -1.94 16.87
C ILE A 33 1.68 -2.38 17.01
N TYR A 34 0.73 -1.46 17.12
CA TYR A 34 -0.70 -1.78 17.18
C TYR A 34 -1.20 -2.51 15.92
N PHE A 35 -0.74 -2.11 14.74
CA PHE A 35 -1.07 -2.83 13.51
C PHE A 35 -0.58 -4.29 13.54
N ARG A 36 0.66 -4.54 14.00
CA ARG A 36 1.20 -5.89 14.14
C ARG A 36 0.49 -6.70 15.23
N LEU A 37 0.11 -6.08 16.35
CA LEU A 37 -0.74 -6.71 17.36
C LEU A 37 -2.09 -7.13 16.78
N GLY A 38 -2.69 -6.27 15.95
CA GLY A 38 -3.92 -6.60 15.23
C GLY A 38 -3.76 -7.85 14.36
N ASN A 39 -2.65 -7.97 13.63
CA ASN A 39 -2.35 -9.16 12.82
C ASN A 39 -2.20 -10.41 13.70
N LEU A 40 -1.47 -10.34 14.82
CA LEU A 40 -1.30 -11.46 15.73
C LEU A 40 -2.63 -11.92 16.34
N TYR A 41 -3.45 -10.99 16.82
CA TYR A 41 -4.78 -11.31 17.37
C TYR A 41 -5.72 -11.89 16.29
N TYR A 42 -5.66 -11.37 15.06
CA TYR A 42 -6.44 -11.89 13.96
C TYR A 42 -6.06 -13.34 13.62
N ASP A 43 -4.77 -13.64 13.55
CA ASP A 43 -4.25 -14.99 13.26
C ASP A 43 -4.49 -15.95 14.45
N ALA A 44 -4.54 -15.42 15.69
CA ALA A 44 -4.95 -16.16 16.88
C ALA A 44 -6.47 -16.39 16.98
N GLY A 45 -7.28 -15.81 16.06
CA GLY A 45 -8.73 -15.91 16.07
C GLY A 45 -9.45 -14.95 17.01
N ASP A 46 -8.74 -14.10 17.75
CA ASP A 46 -9.32 -13.11 18.67
C ASP A 46 -9.70 -11.84 17.88
N LEU A 47 -10.86 -11.92 17.22
CA LEU A 47 -11.35 -10.81 16.39
C LEU A 47 -11.66 -9.53 17.20
N ALA A 48 -12.01 -9.66 18.49
CA ALA A 48 -12.30 -8.50 19.34
C ALA A 48 -11.03 -7.72 19.64
N LYS A 49 -9.94 -8.38 20.02
CA LYS A 49 -8.64 -7.75 20.25
C LYS A 49 -7.99 -7.27 18.96
N ALA A 50 -8.19 -7.98 17.84
CA ALA A 50 -7.76 -7.53 16.53
C ALA A 50 -8.43 -6.20 16.13
N GLU A 51 -9.76 -6.09 16.30
CA GLU A 51 -10.53 -4.86 16.10
C GLU A 51 -9.95 -3.70 16.91
N TYR A 52 -9.76 -3.93 18.23
CA TYR A 52 -9.18 -2.93 19.12
C TYR A 52 -7.81 -2.46 18.65
N ALA A 53 -6.91 -3.40 18.36
CA ALA A 53 -5.55 -3.09 17.96
C ALA A 53 -5.49 -2.31 16.62
N TYR A 54 -6.30 -2.69 15.63
CA TYR A 54 -6.35 -1.93 14.37
C TYR A 54 -6.95 -0.53 14.55
N LYS A 55 -7.95 -0.36 15.41
CA LYS A 55 -8.47 0.98 15.76
C LYS A 55 -7.38 1.84 16.39
N ARG A 56 -6.62 1.30 17.35
CA ARG A 56 -5.49 2.02 17.95
C ARG A 56 -4.42 2.39 16.93
N ALA A 57 -4.11 1.49 15.97
CA ALA A 57 -3.19 1.80 14.89
C ALA A 57 -3.67 2.98 14.03
N ILE A 58 -4.98 3.06 13.76
CA ILE A 58 -5.60 4.16 12.99
C ILE A 58 -5.64 5.46 13.79
N GLU A 59 -5.81 5.41 15.10
CA GLU A 59 -5.77 6.57 15.98
C GLU A 59 -4.37 7.20 16.02
N GLU A 60 -3.33 6.37 16.08
CA GLU A 60 -1.92 6.81 16.04
C GLU A 60 -1.49 7.27 14.62
N ASP A 61 -1.99 6.62 13.57
CA ASP A 61 -1.77 7.02 12.17
C ASP A 61 -3.07 6.91 11.34
N PRO A 62 -3.83 8.00 11.19
CA PRO A 62 -5.07 8.01 10.41
C PRO A 62 -4.90 7.68 8.92
N LYS A 63 -3.66 7.67 8.41
CA LYS A 63 -3.34 7.34 7.02
C LYS A 63 -2.86 5.89 6.86
N HIS A 64 -2.85 5.10 7.91
CA HIS A 64 -2.38 3.71 7.86
C HIS A 64 -3.31 2.83 7.03
N ILE A 65 -3.06 2.76 5.72
CA ILE A 65 -3.91 2.09 4.72
C ILE A 65 -4.22 0.65 5.13
N SER A 66 -3.18 -0.13 5.46
CA SER A 66 -3.33 -1.53 5.83
C SER A 66 -4.15 -1.73 7.11
N ALA A 67 -4.10 -0.81 8.08
CA ALA A 67 -4.91 -0.91 9.29
C ALA A 67 -6.40 -0.70 8.98
N HIS A 68 -6.75 0.28 8.13
CA HIS A 68 -8.12 0.45 7.64
C HIS A 68 -8.62 -0.78 6.88
N HIS A 69 -7.79 -1.34 5.99
CA HIS A 69 -8.12 -2.54 5.23
C HIS A 69 -8.41 -3.74 6.17
N ASN A 70 -7.46 -4.04 7.06
CA ASN A 70 -7.56 -5.20 7.94
C ASN A 70 -8.69 -5.05 8.97
N LEU A 71 -8.98 -3.84 9.45
CA LEU A 71 -10.16 -3.55 10.27
C LEU A 71 -11.45 -3.85 9.49
N GLY A 72 -11.51 -3.50 8.21
CA GLY A 72 -12.62 -3.86 7.33
C GLY A 72 -12.80 -5.37 7.20
N VAL A 73 -11.69 -6.13 7.10
CA VAL A 73 -11.72 -7.60 7.06
C VAL A 73 -12.23 -8.17 8.38
N VAL A 74 -11.77 -7.64 9.52
CA VAL A 74 -12.27 -8.06 10.87
C VAL A 74 -13.77 -7.81 10.98
N TYR A 75 -14.25 -6.62 10.62
CA TYR A 75 -15.69 -6.32 10.65
C TYR A 75 -16.51 -7.25 9.77
N ARG A 76 -16.02 -7.61 8.59
CA ARG A 76 -16.69 -8.58 7.72
C ARG A 76 -16.81 -9.95 8.39
N LYS A 77 -15.73 -10.43 9.05
CA LYS A 77 -15.76 -11.70 9.79
C LYS A 77 -16.72 -11.67 11.00
N GLN A 78 -16.91 -10.50 11.61
CA GLN A 78 -17.86 -10.29 12.70
C GLN A 78 -19.31 -10.08 12.23
N GLY A 79 -19.59 -10.09 10.92
CA GLY A 79 -20.92 -9.79 10.36
C GLY A 79 -21.28 -8.29 10.33
N LYS A 80 -20.37 -7.39 10.72
CA LYS A 80 -20.56 -5.93 10.76
C LYS A 80 -20.37 -5.33 9.36
N ILE A 81 -21.21 -5.70 8.40
CA ILE A 81 -21.03 -5.44 6.96
C ILE A 81 -20.92 -3.93 6.63
N SER A 82 -21.78 -3.09 7.21
CA SER A 82 -21.75 -1.65 6.97
C SER A 82 -20.43 -1.02 7.40
N GLN A 83 -19.90 -1.42 8.57
CA GLN A 83 -18.60 -0.95 9.07
C GLN A 83 -17.45 -1.48 8.21
N ALA A 84 -17.53 -2.73 7.75
CA ALA A 84 -16.54 -3.32 6.85
C ALA A 84 -16.42 -2.51 5.55
N VAL A 85 -17.56 -2.23 4.90
CA VAL A 85 -17.59 -1.43 3.66
C VAL A 85 -17.02 -0.02 3.88
N LYS A 86 -17.35 0.62 5.00
CA LYS A 86 -16.81 1.96 5.34
C LYS A 86 -15.29 1.94 5.45
N MET A 87 -14.72 0.94 6.13
CA MET A 87 -13.27 0.84 6.33
C MET A 87 -12.54 0.49 5.02
N LEU A 88 -13.07 -0.45 4.22
CA LEU A 88 -12.49 -0.82 2.93
C LEU A 88 -12.52 0.36 1.93
N LYS A 89 -13.62 1.12 1.87
CA LYS A 89 -13.69 2.36 1.06
C LYS A 89 -12.67 3.40 1.52
N LYS A 90 -12.47 3.54 2.85
CA LYS A 90 -11.46 4.46 3.40
C LYS A 90 -10.06 4.04 3.01
N ALA A 91 -9.72 2.76 3.15
CA ALA A 91 -8.42 2.21 2.74
C ALA A 91 -8.15 2.50 1.26
N ARG A 92 -9.10 2.17 0.37
CA ARG A 92 -8.99 2.44 -1.07
C ARG A 92 -8.80 3.92 -1.39
N LYS A 93 -9.56 4.81 -0.72
CA LYS A 93 -9.41 6.27 -0.91
C LYS A 93 -8.02 6.75 -0.50
N LEU A 94 -7.48 6.22 0.60
CA LEU A 94 -6.13 6.55 1.07
C LEU A 94 -5.08 6.02 0.10
N GLU A 95 -5.22 4.80 -0.40
CA GLU A 95 -4.31 4.19 -1.38
C GLU A 95 -4.23 4.99 -2.67
N LEU A 96 -5.37 5.45 -3.20
CA LEU A 96 -5.42 6.32 -4.39
C LEU A 96 -4.79 7.69 -4.13
N ARG A 97 -4.92 8.22 -2.91
CA ARG A 97 -4.36 9.53 -2.56
C ARG A 97 -2.87 9.48 -2.20
N TYR A 98 -2.43 8.37 -1.64
CA TYR A 98 -1.06 8.13 -1.20
C TYR A 98 -0.57 6.78 -1.77
N PRO A 99 -0.39 6.68 -3.10
CA PRO A 99 0.06 5.43 -3.70
C PRO A 99 1.44 5.05 -3.15
N PRO A 100 1.67 3.75 -2.93
CA PRO A 100 2.99 3.28 -2.51
C PRO A 100 4.02 3.69 -3.56
N ARG A 101 5.16 4.20 -3.12
CA ARG A 101 6.28 4.46 -4.03
C ARG A 101 6.81 3.12 -4.52
N VAL A 102 6.59 2.83 -5.79
CA VAL A 102 7.20 1.67 -6.43
C VAL A 102 8.63 2.07 -6.81
N GLU A 103 9.59 1.59 -6.05
CA GLU A 103 11.01 1.71 -6.43
C GLU A 103 11.30 0.65 -7.49
N LEU A 104 11.35 1.09 -8.74
CA LEU A 104 11.74 0.22 -9.84
C LEU A 104 13.24 -0.09 -9.73
N SER A 105 13.60 -1.36 -9.94
CA SER A 105 15.00 -1.77 -10.05
C SER A 105 15.69 -1.05 -11.23
N PRO A 106 17.03 -0.92 -11.22
CA PRO A 106 17.76 -0.31 -12.33
C PRO A 106 17.41 -0.96 -13.69
N ASP A 107 17.26 -2.29 -13.70
CA ASP A 107 16.91 -3.07 -14.90
C ASP A 107 15.49 -2.74 -15.39
N GLN A 108 14.51 -2.64 -14.49
CA GLN A 108 13.15 -2.25 -14.82
C GLN A 108 13.09 -0.81 -15.36
N LYS A 109 13.87 0.12 -14.77
CA LYS A 109 13.98 1.50 -15.26
C LYS A 109 14.57 1.55 -16.66
N SER A 110 15.62 0.76 -16.93
CA SER A 110 16.25 0.68 -18.25
C SER A 110 15.32 0.09 -19.30
N PHE A 111 14.58 -0.95 -18.96
CA PHE A 111 13.57 -1.57 -19.84
C PHE A 111 12.44 -0.59 -20.19
N ILE A 112 11.90 0.12 -19.19
CA ILE A 112 10.85 1.12 -19.41
C ILE A 112 11.36 2.26 -20.30
N LYS A 113 12.60 2.73 -20.10
CA LYS A 113 13.21 3.76 -20.96
C LYS A 113 13.35 3.28 -22.40
N ARG A 114 13.79 2.06 -22.63
CA ARG A 114 13.93 1.48 -23.99
C ARG A 114 12.58 1.36 -24.68
N LEU A 115 11.52 1.03 -23.95
CA LEU A 115 10.17 0.89 -24.50
C LEU A 115 9.49 2.25 -24.74
N ALA A 116 9.65 3.18 -23.79
CA ALA A 116 9.00 4.50 -23.85
C ALA A 116 9.64 5.43 -24.87
N LEU A 117 10.95 5.35 -25.07
CA LEU A 117 11.68 6.25 -25.96
C LEU A 117 11.16 6.23 -27.41
N PRO A 118 11.01 5.07 -28.08
CA PRO A 118 10.49 5.04 -29.44
C PRO A 118 9.01 5.45 -29.52
N ILE A 119 8.19 5.13 -28.51
CA ILE A 119 6.77 5.50 -28.49
C ILE A 119 6.59 7.02 -28.46
N MET A 120 7.47 7.74 -27.75
CA MET A 120 7.41 9.20 -27.66
C MET A 120 8.11 9.91 -28.84
N THR A 121 9.19 9.35 -29.38
CA THR A 121 9.99 10.02 -30.41
C THR A 121 9.44 9.82 -31.83
N VAL A 122 8.90 8.65 -32.14
CA VAL A 122 8.37 8.35 -33.49
C VAL A 122 7.26 9.32 -33.93
N PRO A 123 6.21 9.61 -33.14
CA PRO A 123 5.19 10.57 -33.54
C PRO A 123 5.73 11.98 -33.78
N ILE A 124 6.70 12.41 -32.97
CA ILE A 124 7.33 13.72 -33.11
C ILE A 124 8.12 13.80 -34.42
N LEU A 125 8.90 12.78 -34.74
CA LEU A 125 9.68 12.72 -35.98
C LEU A 125 8.76 12.69 -37.21
N VAL A 126 7.67 11.96 -37.16
CA VAL A 126 6.66 11.93 -38.22
C VAL A 126 6.04 13.32 -38.43
N LEU A 127 5.66 14.00 -37.34
CA LEU A 127 5.10 15.35 -37.41
C LEU A 127 6.08 16.35 -38.01
N VAL A 128 7.35 16.31 -37.57
CA VAL A 128 8.41 17.14 -38.09
C VAL A 128 8.63 16.87 -39.59
N GLY A 129 8.64 15.60 -40.01
CA GLY A 129 8.77 15.21 -41.41
C GLY A 129 7.62 15.74 -42.29
N ILE A 130 6.38 15.67 -41.79
CA ILE A 130 5.21 16.23 -42.50
C ILE A 130 5.33 17.74 -42.63
N LEU A 131 5.70 18.44 -41.58
CA LEU A 131 5.89 19.92 -41.62
C LEU A 131 7.00 20.34 -42.58
N LEU A 132 8.09 19.58 -42.62
CA LEU A 132 9.20 19.83 -43.54
C LEU A 132 8.78 19.60 -44.99
N LEU A 133 8.00 18.57 -45.27
CA LEU A 133 7.45 18.29 -46.59
C LEU A 133 6.52 19.41 -47.05
N ILE A 134 5.62 19.89 -46.20
CA ILE A 134 4.71 21.01 -46.48
C ILE A 134 5.55 22.28 -46.79
N TYR A 135 6.56 22.57 -45.99
CA TYR A 135 7.46 23.72 -46.19
C TYR A 135 8.18 23.67 -47.56
N LEU A 136 8.68 22.48 -47.93
CA LEU A 136 9.35 22.29 -49.22
C LEU A 136 8.38 22.48 -50.42
N LEU A 137 7.17 21.94 -50.30
CA LEU A 137 6.14 22.09 -51.33
C LEU A 137 5.72 23.55 -51.52
N THR A 138 5.58 24.33 -50.41
CA THR A 138 5.24 25.77 -50.50
C THR A 138 6.35 26.64 -51.05
N LYS A 139 7.60 26.17 -51.07
CA LYS A 139 8.74 26.91 -51.60
C LYS A 139 9.01 26.57 -53.06
N LEU A 140 8.48 25.50 -53.58
CA LEU A 140 8.61 25.04 -54.97
C LEU A 140 7.46 25.54 -55.88
N THR A 141 6.40 26.09 -55.29
CA THR A 141 5.28 26.80 -55.94
C THR A 141 5.48 28.31 -55.87
#